data_1b31a98b4e645eca4cd1d0982a0f3f71
#
_entry.id   1b31a98b4e645eca4cd1d0982a0f3f71
#
_cell.length_a   1.000
_cell.length_b   1.000
_cell.length_c   1.000
_cell.angle_alpha   90.00
_cell.angle_beta   90.00
_cell.angle_gamma   90.00
#
_symmetry.space_group_name_H-M   'P 1'
#
loop_
_entity.id
_entity.type
_entity.pdbx_description
1 polymer ?
#
loop_
_entity_poly.entity_id
_entity_poly.type
_entity_poly.pdbx_seq_one_letter_code
_entity_poly.pdbx_strand_id
1 'polypeptide(L)'
;MESKKNLVLLGMMASGKSTLGNLISKKLNKKFIDIDKTIEKNLNMTVAQIFEKEGEEFFRKEEEKVTLKYLTTTNSLIALGGGSFLNNKIREEVTKNSVSFWLNWKTSVLLNRIKNNKKRPIVFNLNSNEITELIQKRSLIYSKAQFKINCNKLKKTEIVNKIIKLYEKN
;
A
#
# COMPACT_ATOMS: atom_id res chain seq x y z
N MET A 1 27.85 -3.22 8.40
CA MET A 1 26.43 -3.63 8.46
C MET A 1 25.70 -2.83 7.40
N GLU A 2 25.30 -3.48 6.30
CA GLU A 2 24.45 -2.81 5.31
C GLU A 2 23.14 -2.40 5.97
N SER A 3 22.81 -1.11 5.90
CA SER A 3 21.52 -0.63 6.36
C SER A 3 20.47 -1.27 5.45
N LYS A 4 19.74 -2.25 5.94
CA LYS A 4 18.69 -2.90 5.17
C LYS A 4 17.64 -1.85 4.81
N LYS A 5 17.51 -1.55 3.53
CA LYS A 5 16.49 -0.64 3.01
C LYS A 5 15.10 -1.01 3.54
N ASN A 6 14.19 -0.04 3.59
CA ASN A 6 12.80 -0.34 3.91
C ASN A 6 12.18 -1.23 2.85
N LEU A 7 11.29 -2.12 3.27
CA LEU A 7 10.42 -2.88 2.37
C LEU A 7 9.09 -2.14 2.26
N VAL A 8 8.69 -1.78 1.05
CA VAL A 8 7.45 -1.05 0.79
C VAL A 8 6.46 -1.92 0.03
N LEU A 9 5.26 -2.11 0.60
CA LEU A 9 4.15 -2.75 -0.07
C LEU A 9 3.20 -1.70 -0.64
N LEU A 10 2.89 -1.81 -1.92
CA LEU A 10 1.94 -0.94 -2.60
C LEU A 10 0.94 -1.73 -3.45
N GLY A 11 -0.12 -1.09 -3.84
CA GLY A 11 -1.20 -1.67 -4.62
C GLY A 11 -2.56 -1.15 -4.21
N MET A 12 -3.58 -1.59 -4.91
CA MET A 12 -4.96 -1.15 -4.72
C MET A 12 -5.47 -1.44 -3.30
N MET A 13 -6.47 -0.70 -2.85
CA MET A 13 -7.22 -1.09 -1.66
C MET A 13 -7.72 -2.53 -1.79
N ALA A 14 -7.89 -3.23 -0.69
CA ALA A 14 -8.25 -4.65 -0.64
C ALA A 14 -7.25 -5.63 -1.30
N SER A 15 -6.03 -5.18 -1.67
CA SER A 15 -4.98 -6.05 -2.21
C SER A 15 -4.27 -6.91 -1.15
N GLY A 16 -4.53 -6.68 0.14
CA GLY A 16 -3.97 -7.48 1.23
C GLY A 16 -2.66 -6.95 1.84
N LYS A 17 -2.28 -5.69 1.59
CA LYS A 17 -1.06 -5.07 2.11
C LYS A 17 -0.89 -5.22 3.62
N SER A 18 -1.92 -4.89 4.39
CA SER A 18 -1.87 -4.97 5.87
C SER A 18 -1.68 -6.41 6.36
N THR A 19 -2.39 -7.37 5.75
CA THR A 19 -2.31 -8.79 6.12
C THR A 19 -0.94 -9.37 5.78
N LEU A 20 -0.49 -9.15 4.53
CA LEU A 20 0.81 -9.65 4.07
C LEU A 20 1.97 -8.94 4.78
N GLY A 21 1.83 -7.62 5.01
CA GLY A 21 2.80 -6.82 5.74
C GLY A 21 3.05 -7.33 7.15
N ASN A 22 1.99 -7.65 7.90
CA ASN A 22 2.11 -8.25 9.22
C ASN A 22 2.85 -9.62 9.20
N LEU A 23 2.56 -10.46 8.20
CA LEU A 23 3.22 -11.76 8.09
C LEU A 23 4.69 -11.63 7.72
N ILE A 24 5.01 -10.77 6.76
CA ILE A 24 6.38 -10.53 6.29
C ILE A 24 7.22 -9.88 7.39
N SER A 25 6.68 -8.85 8.07
CA SER A 25 7.40 -8.12 9.13
C SER A 25 7.79 -9.03 10.29
N LYS A 26 6.90 -9.94 10.69
CA LYS A 26 7.21 -10.94 11.73
C LYS A 26 8.34 -11.88 11.30
N LYS A 27 8.32 -12.37 10.05
CA LYS A 27 9.36 -13.26 9.53
C LYS A 27 10.73 -12.59 9.37
N LEU A 28 10.74 -11.30 8.98
CA LEU A 28 11.97 -10.53 8.79
C LEU A 28 12.43 -9.76 10.04
N ASN A 29 11.69 -9.87 11.15
CA ASN A 29 11.91 -9.08 12.37
C ASN A 29 12.02 -7.57 12.09
N LYS A 30 11.05 -7.05 11.28
CA LYS A 30 10.97 -5.64 10.92
C LYS A 30 9.81 -4.96 11.63
N LYS A 31 9.94 -3.66 11.90
CA LYS A 31 8.82 -2.84 12.36
C LYS A 31 7.79 -2.72 11.25
N PHE A 32 6.54 -3.13 11.51
CA PHE A 32 5.43 -2.97 10.57
C PHE A 32 4.75 -1.60 10.75
N ILE A 33 4.59 -0.88 9.64
CA ILE A 33 3.96 0.43 9.59
C ILE A 33 2.89 0.40 8.49
N ASP A 34 1.62 0.52 8.89
CA ASP A 34 0.50 0.73 7.98
C ASP A 34 0.16 2.22 7.98
N ILE A 35 0.33 2.89 6.86
CA ILE A 35 0.19 4.35 6.75
C ILE A 35 -1.24 4.78 7.07
N ASP A 36 -2.25 4.11 6.51
CA ASP A 36 -3.65 4.46 6.78
C ASP A 36 -3.98 4.35 8.27
N LYS A 37 -3.57 3.25 8.91
CA LYS A 37 -3.77 3.06 10.36
C LYS A 37 -2.98 4.06 11.21
N THR A 38 -1.82 4.46 10.75
CA THR A 38 -1.01 5.47 11.45
C THR A 38 -1.71 6.83 11.41
N ILE A 39 -2.27 7.21 10.26
CA ILE A 39 -3.05 8.45 10.13
C ILE A 39 -4.29 8.40 11.01
N GLU A 40 -5.05 7.28 10.97
CA GLU A 40 -6.24 7.09 11.82
C GLU A 40 -5.91 7.25 13.31
N LYS A 41 -4.80 6.66 13.74
CA LYS A 41 -4.34 6.78 15.13
C LYS A 41 -3.93 8.21 15.50
N ASN A 42 -3.21 8.90 14.62
CA ASN A 42 -2.74 10.26 14.87
C ASN A 42 -3.87 11.27 15.00
N LEU A 43 -4.93 11.08 14.18
CA LEU A 43 -6.08 11.99 14.13
C LEU A 43 -7.27 11.52 14.99
N ASN A 44 -7.16 10.32 15.57
CA ASN A 44 -8.26 9.68 16.31
C ASN A 44 -9.58 9.63 15.50
N MET A 45 -9.46 9.41 14.20
CA MET A 45 -10.56 9.34 13.24
C MET A 45 -10.30 8.23 12.22
N THR A 46 -11.35 7.57 11.75
CA THR A 46 -11.22 6.65 10.61
C THR A 46 -10.93 7.43 9.32
N VAL A 47 -10.35 6.78 8.32
CA VAL A 47 -10.15 7.40 6.99
C VAL A 47 -11.47 7.96 6.45
N ALA A 48 -12.59 7.24 6.64
CA ALA A 48 -13.90 7.70 6.21
C ALA A 48 -14.32 9.02 6.90
N GLN A 49 -14.13 9.10 8.21
CA GLN A 49 -14.43 10.33 8.98
C GLN A 49 -13.53 11.50 8.59
N ILE A 50 -12.25 11.24 8.28
CA ILE A 50 -11.33 12.29 7.81
C ILE A 50 -11.82 12.85 6.47
N PHE A 51 -12.19 11.98 5.52
CA PHE A 51 -12.72 12.42 4.24
C PHE A 51 -14.03 13.21 4.37
N GLU A 52 -14.91 12.79 5.27
CA GLU A 52 -16.20 13.44 5.51
C GLU A 52 -16.04 14.81 6.16
N LYS A 53 -15.16 14.92 7.17
CA LYS A 53 -15.01 16.15 7.98
C LYS A 53 -14.02 17.15 7.37
N GLU A 54 -12.90 16.66 6.87
CA GLU A 54 -11.76 17.48 6.46
C GLU A 54 -11.54 17.45 4.92
N GLY A 55 -12.12 16.47 4.23
CA GLY A 55 -12.00 16.30 2.79
C GLY A 55 -10.76 15.53 2.33
N GLU A 56 -10.75 15.18 1.03
CA GLU A 56 -9.67 14.39 0.44
C GLU A 56 -8.34 15.14 0.44
N GLU A 57 -8.33 16.45 0.16
CA GLU A 57 -7.09 17.23 0.09
C GLU A 57 -6.34 17.22 1.43
N PHE A 58 -7.04 17.38 2.55
CA PHE A 58 -6.47 17.29 3.88
C PHE A 58 -5.87 15.90 4.13
N PHE A 59 -6.63 14.84 3.82
CA PHE A 59 -6.14 13.47 3.95
C PHE A 59 -4.85 13.26 3.15
N ARG A 60 -4.78 13.75 1.90
CA ARG A 60 -3.58 13.61 1.04
C ARG A 60 -2.37 14.34 1.60
N LYS A 61 -2.54 15.49 2.21
CA LYS A 61 -1.46 16.22 2.89
C LYS A 61 -0.92 15.43 4.09
N GLU A 62 -1.82 14.88 4.92
CA GLU A 62 -1.40 14.06 6.06
C GLU A 62 -0.79 12.72 5.60
N GLU A 63 -1.32 12.11 4.54
CA GLU A 63 -0.77 10.90 3.93
C GLU A 63 0.67 11.14 3.42
N GLU A 64 0.93 12.24 2.71
CA GLU A 64 2.27 12.63 2.25
C GLU A 64 3.22 12.80 3.43
N LYS A 65 2.84 13.62 4.41
CA LYS A 65 3.64 13.94 5.60
C LYS A 65 4.01 12.68 6.40
N VAL A 66 3.01 11.84 6.69
CA VAL A 66 3.22 10.61 7.48
C VAL A 66 4.08 9.62 6.68
N THR A 67 3.81 9.45 5.39
CA THR A 67 4.55 8.51 4.54
C THR A 67 6.01 8.92 4.43
N LEU A 68 6.31 10.17 4.09
CA LEU A 68 7.68 10.67 3.97
C LEU A 68 8.44 10.52 5.28
N LYS A 69 7.80 10.83 6.44
CA LYS A 69 8.40 10.62 7.76
C LYS A 69 8.85 9.17 7.97
N TYR A 70 8.00 8.19 7.62
CA TYR A 70 8.37 6.80 7.83
C TYR A 70 9.32 6.24 6.77
N LEU A 71 9.36 6.80 5.58
CA LEU A 71 10.35 6.44 4.56
C LEU A 71 11.79 6.81 4.96
N THR A 72 11.97 7.82 5.84
CA THR A 72 13.30 8.15 6.39
C THR A 72 13.77 7.18 7.48
N THR A 73 12.91 6.32 8.01
CA THR A 73 13.32 5.26 8.94
C THR A 73 14.08 4.16 8.20
N THR A 74 14.76 3.31 8.95
CA THR A 74 15.46 2.14 8.40
C THR A 74 14.85 0.85 8.96
N ASN A 75 15.08 -0.24 8.26
CA ASN A 75 14.69 -1.59 8.70
C ASN A 75 13.19 -1.75 9.01
N SER A 76 12.33 -1.03 8.29
CA SER A 76 10.87 -1.10 8.44
C SER A 76 10.20 -1.75 7.24
N LEU A 77 9.01 -2.31 7.46
CA LEU A 77 8.07 -2.69 6.42
C LEU A 77 6.92 -1.70 6.42
N ILE A 78 6.73 -1.00 5.32
CA ILE A 78 5.74 0.08 5.18
C ILE A 78 4.67 -0.35 4.18
N ALA A 79 3.42 -0.43 4.63
CA ALA A 79 2.26 -0.62 3.75
C ALA A 79 1.68 0.75 3.41
N LEU A 80 1.78 1.13 2.14
CA LEU A 80 1.25 2.40 1.63
C LEU A 80 -0.27 2.39 1.54
N GLY A 81 -0.90 3.54 1.73
CA GLY A 81 -2.29 3.75 1.33
C GLY A 81 -2.47 3.51 -0.18
N GLY A 82 -3.69 3.15 -0.60
CA GLY A 82 -3.96 2.84 -2.02
C GLY A 82 -3.71 3.99 -2.99
N GLY A 83 -3.68 5.23 -2.51
CA GLY A 83 -3.40 6.42 -3.31
C GLY A 83 -1.98 6.97 -3.15
N SER A 84 -1.25 6.56 -2.10
CA SER A 84 0.02 7.20 -1.72
C SER A 84 1.07 7.17 -2.84
N PHE A 85 1.19 6.06 -3.57
CA PHE A 85 2.20 5.93 -4.63
C PHE A 85 1.89 6.77 -5.89
N LEU A 86 0.68 7.35 -5.99
CA LEU A 86 0.33 8.33 -7.03
C LEU A 86 1.03 9.67 -6.80
N ASN A 87 1.36 9.99 -5.55
CA ASN A 87 2.12 11.19 -5.20
C ASN A 87 3.56 11.07 -5.70
N ASN A 88 4.03 12.07 -6.45
CA ASN A 88 5.36 12.05 -7.06
C ASN A 88 6.48 12.02 -6.01
N LYS A 89 6.38 12.83 -4.96
CA LYS A 89 7.41 12.90 -3.90
C LYS A 89 7.55 11.55 -3.17
N ILE A 90 6.42 10.93 -2.81
CA ILE A 90 6.41 9.60 -2.18
C ILE A 90 7.04 8.58 -3.12
N ARG A 91 6.67 8.59 -4.41
CA ARG A 91 7.18 7.64 -5.39
C ARG A 91 8.68 7.79 -5.60
N GLU A 92 9.18 9.02 -5.72
CA GLU A 92 10.62 9.29 -5.85
C GLU A 92 11.40 8.79 -4.63
N GLU A 93 10.91 9.09 -3.42
CA GLU A 93 11.54 8.65 -2.18
C GLU A 93 11.55 7.11 -2.05
N VAL A 94 10.43 6.46 -2.37
CA VAL A 94 10.34 4.98 -2.38
C VAL A 94 11.32 4.38 -3.39
N THR A 95 11.39 4.94 -4.60
CA THR A 95 12.28 4.41 -5.66
C THR A 95 13.75 4.55 -5.28
N LYS A 96 14.12 5.64 -4.61
CA LYS A 96 15.50 5.93 -4.22
C LYS A 96 15.96 5.10 -3.02
N ASN A 97 15.13 4.99 -1.99
CA ASN A 97 15.56 4.56 -0.65
C ASN A 97 14.90 3.28 -0.14
N SER A 98 14.06 2.62 -0.93
CA SER A 98 13.31 1.43 -0.49
C SER A 98 13.31 0.34 -1.55
N VAL A 99 12.98 -0.89 -1.13
CA VAL A 99 12.66 -2.00 -2.04
C VAL A 99 11.15 -2.12 -2.11
N SER A 100 10.56 -1.83 -3.26
CA SER A 100 9.12 -1.72 -3.42
C SER A 100 8.50 -2.90 -4.15
N PHE A 101 7.35 -3.36 -3.65
CA PHE A 101 6.61 -4.51 -4.16
C PHE A 101 5.16 -4.12 -4.44
N TRP A 102 4.76 -4.22 -5.70
CA TRP A 102 3.37 -4.08 -6.09
C TRP A 102 2.62 -5.40 -5.99
N LEU A 103 1.60 -5.46 -5.13
CA LEU A 103 0.69 -6.59 -5.04
C LEU A 103 -0.33 -6.53 -6.18
N ASN A 104 -0.05 -7.20 -7.28
CA ASN A 104 -0.87 -7.18 -8.48
C ASN A 104 -1.88 -8.33 -8.48
N TRP A 105 -3.15 -7.97 -8.52
CA TRP A 105 -4.30 -8.87 -8.64
C TRP A 105 -5.06 -8.61 -9.93
N LYS A 106 -5.77 -9.61 -10.44
CA LYS A 106 -6.75 -9.41 -11.52
C LYS A 106 -7.81 -8.39 -11.09
N THR A 107 -8.21 -7.54 -12.02
CA THR A 107 -9.24 -6.51 -11.78
C THR A 107 -10.53 -7.10 -11.21
N SER A 108 -10.99 -8.25 -11.71
CA SER A 108 -12.18 -8.94 -11.21
C SER A 108 -12.08 -9.34 -9.73
N VAL A 109 -10.89 -9.77 -9.28
CA VAL A 109 -10.64 -10.14 -7.88
C VAL A 109 -10.70 -8.91 -6.99
N LEU A 110 -10.04 -7.82 -7.40
CA LEU A 110 -10.05 -6.55 -6.66
C LEU A 110 -11.45 -5.96 -6.60
N LEU A 111 -12.17 -5.93 -7.73
CA LEU A 111 -13.53 -5.42 -7.81
C LEU A 111 -14.46 -6.14 -6.83
N ASN A 112 -14.42 -7.47 -6.79
CA ASN A 112 -15.22 -8.26 -5.85
C ASN A 112 -14.86 -7.94 -4.39
N ARG A 113 -13.57 -7.86 -4.06
CA ARG A 113 -13.12 -7.53 -2.70
C ARG A 113 -13.50 -6.11 -2.28
N ILE A 114 -13.43 -5.15 -3.19
CA ILE A 114 -13.78 -3.74 -2.94
C ILE A 114 -15.27 -3.60 -2.70
N LYS A 115 -16.12 -4.23 -3.51
CA LYS A 115 -17.57 -4.23 -3.34
C LYS A 115 -18.01 -4.79 -1.98
N ASN A 116 -17.32 -5.81 -1.51
CA ASN A 116 -17.60 -6.45 -0.21
C ASN A 116 -16.99 -5.69 0.98
N ASN A 117 -16.22 -4.62 0.74
CA ASN A 117 -15.54 -3.86 1.78
C ASN A 117 -15.86 -2.36 1.69
N LYS A 118 -16.97 -1.97 2.31
CA LYS A 118 -17.50 -0.60 2.34
C LYS A 118 -16.69 0.39 3.22
N LYS A 119 -15.41 0.15 3.51
CA LYS A 119 -14.60 0.99 4.41
C LYS A 119 -13.84 2.14 3.74
N ARG A 120 -13.99 2.32 2.41
CA ARG A 120 -13.17 3.29 1.67
C ARG A 120 -14.04 4.34 0.98
N PRO A 121 -13.95 5.63 1.41
CA PRO A 121 -14.79 6.72 0.88
C PRO A 121 -14.71 6.88 -0.64
N ILE A 122 -13.53 6.75 -1.22
CA ILE A 122 -13.28 6.93 -2.66
C ILE A 122 -14.16 6.04 -3.54
N VAL A 123 -14.60 4.89 -3.05
CA VAL A 123 -15.39 3.94 -3.86
C VAL A 123 -16.85 3.86 -3.45
N PHE A 124 -17.31 4.64 -2.45
CA PHE A 124 -18.70 4.56 -1.97
C PHE A 124 -19.73 4.88 -3.05
N ASN A 125 -19.44 5.83 -3.90
CA ASN A 125 -20.34 6.32 -4.95
C ASN A 125 -19.97 5.82 -6.35
N LEU A 126 -18.96 4.93 -6.47
CA LEU A 126 -18.51 4.42 -7.76
C LEU A 126 -19.23 3.14 -8.15
N ASN A 127 -19.65 3.05 -9.40
CA ASN A 127 -20.14 1.83 -10.01
C ASN A 127 -18.97 0.89 -10.41
N SER A 128 -19.30 -0.32 -10.89
CA SER A 128 -18.29 -1.32 -11.24
C SER A 128 -17.33 -0.90 -12.32
N ASN A 129 -17.80 -0.15 -13.32
CA ASN A 129 -16.98 0.32 -14.43
C ASN A 129 -16.01 1.38 -13.95
N GLU A 130 -16.48 2.33 -13.14
CA GLU A 130 -15.65 3.38 -12.54
C GLU A 130 -14.58 2.80 -11.61
N ILE A 131 -14.90 1.79 -10.81
CA ILE A 131 -13.91 1.09 -9.98
C ILE A 131 -12.89 0.36 -10.87
N THR A 132 -13.32 -0.26 -11.96
CA THR A 132 -12.45 -0.92 -12.93
C THR A 132 -11.48 0.07 -13.57
N GLU A 133 -11.97 1.23 -14.02
CA GLU A 133 -11.12 2.30 -14.56
C GLU A 133 -10.12 2.82 -13.52
N LEU A 134 -10.55 3.01 -12.28
CA LEU A 134 -9.69 3.42 -11.19
C LEU A 134 -8.55 2.42 -10.96
N ILE A 135 -8.85 1.11 -10.97
CA ILE A 135 -7.84 0.05 -10.86
C ILE A 135 -6.86 0.13 -12.02
N GLN A 136 -7.33 0.28 -13.26
CA GLN A 136 -6.49 0.36 -14.45
C GLN A 136 -5.57 1.58 -14.42
N LYS A 137 -6.12 2.78 -14.16
CA LYS A 137 -5.35 4.04 -14.05
C LYS A 137 -4.25 3.93 -12.99
N ARG A 138 -4.57 3.40 -11.80
CA ARG A 138 -3.59 3.23 -10.73
C ARG A 138 -2.54 2.17 -11.05
N SER A 139 -2.90 1.10 -11.74
CA SER A 139 -1.98 0.03 -12.14
C SER A 139 -0.85 0.54 -13.03
N LEU A 140 -1.09 1.56 -13.88
CA LEU A 140 -0.05 2.21 -14.68
C LEU A 140 1.03 2.86 -13.78
N ILE A 141 0.62 3.41 -12.65
CA ILE A 141 1.56 4.02 -11.70
C ILE A 141 2.22 2.96 -10.81
N TYR A 142 1.45 1.98 -10.33
CA TYR A 142 1.99 0.89 -9.51
C TYR A 142 3.04 0.06 -10.26
N SER A 143 2.95 -0.02 -11.59
CA SER A 143 3.95 -0.72 -12.43
C SER A 143 5.35 -0.13 -12.36
N LYS A 144 5.51 1.08 -11.80
CA LYS A 144 6.80 1.71 -11.52
C LYS A 144 7.47 1.19 -10.25
N ALA A 145 6.83 0.30 -9.49
CA ALA A 145 7.47 -0.39 -8.38
C ALA A 145 8.61 -1.28 -8.86
N GLN A 146 9.63 -1.48 -8.02
CA GLN A 146 10.78 -2.31 -8.35
C GLN A 146 10.39 -3.75 -8.67
N PHE A 147 9.43 -4.31 -7.91
CA PHE A 147 8.92 -5.66 -8.14
C PHE A 147 7.40 -5.70 -8.28
N LYS A 148 6.93 -6.36 -9.33
CA LYS A 148 5.53 -6.72 -9.52
C LYS A 148 5.31 -8.15 -9.04
N ILE A 149 4.49 -8.34 -8.01
CA ILE A 149 4.10 -9.66 -7.51
C ILE A 149 2.74 -10.02 -8.08
N ASN A 150 2.70 -10.96 -9.00
CA ASN A 150 1.44 -11.52 -9.49
C ASN A 150 0.86 -12.44 -8.41
N CYS A 151 -0.16 -11.95 -7.71
CA CYS A 151 -0.77 -12.63 -6.58
C CYS A 151 -1.87 -13.64 -6.98
N ASN A 152 -2.25 -13.65 -8.26
CA ASN A 152 -3.27 -14.57 -8.75
C ASN A 152 -2.76 -16.00 -8.68
N LYS A 153 -3.62 -16.92 -8.23
CA LYS A 153 -3.31 -18.34 -8.05
C LYS A 153 -2.27 -18.68 -6.95
N LEU A 154 -1.77 -17.69 -6.21
CA LEU A 154 -0.84 -17.91 -5.11
C LEU A 154 -1.56 -17.91 -3.76
N LYS A 155 -1.16 -18.80 -2.85
CA LYS A 155 -1.54 -18.76 -1.45
C LYS A 155 -0.80 -17.62 -0.73
N LYS A 156 -1.34 -17.15 0.39
CA LYS A 156 -0.69 -16.08 1.19
C LYS A 156 0.77 -16.41 1.54
N THR A 157 1.03 -17.65 1.92
CA THR A 157 2.38 -18.13 2.28
C THR A 157 3.34 -18.06 1.10
N GLU A 158 2.89 -18.37 -0.10
CA GLU A 158 3.70 -18.32 -1.33
C GLU A 158 4.04 -16.87 -1.71
N ILE A 159 3.05 -15.94 -1.59
CA ILE A 159 3.28 -14.51 -1.81
C ILE A 159 4.33 -13.99 -0.80
N VAL A 160 4.15 -14.30 0.49
CA VAL A 160 5.08 -13.91 1.55
C VAL A 160 6.50 -14.41 1.26
N ASN A 161 6.66 -15.70 0.98
CA ASN A 161 7.98 -16.29 0.72
C ASN A 161 8.63 -15.70 -0.54
N LYS A 162 7.85 -15.42 -1.59
CA LYS A 162 8.34 -14.79 -2.82
C LYS A 162 8.86 -13.37 -2.56
N ILE A 163 8.13 -12.57 -1.78
CA ILE A 163 8.55 -11.21 -1.41
C ILE A 163 9.83 -11.25 -0.59
N ILE A 164 9.90 -12.11 0.43
CA ILE A 164 11.08 -12.26 1.29
C ILE A 164 12.30 -12.65 0.46
N LYS A 165 12.17 -13.67 -0.39
CA LYS A 165 13.27 -14.14 -1.25
C LYS A 165 13.80 -13.05 -2.18
N LEU A 166 12.92 -12.20 -2.74
CA LEU A 166 13.32 -11.09 -3.58
C LEU A 166 13.96 -9.96 -2.76
N TYR A 167 13.42 -9.67 -1.58
CA TYR A 167 13.94 -8.63 -0.70
C TYR A 167 15.35 -8.95 -0.18
N GLU A 168 15.62 -10.20 0.22
CA GLU A 168 16.92 -10.63 0.75
C GLU A 168 18.06 -10.61 -0.29
N LYS A 169 17.71 -10.52 -1.58
CA LYS A 169 18.67 -10.42 -2.68
C LYS A 169 19.03 -8.98 -3.06
N ASN A 170 18.40 -7.96 -2.44
CA ASN A 170 18.55 -6.54 -2.71
C ASN A 170 19.00 -5.78 -1.47
#